data_8ff61d94e3372d3db2634d3a223a5240
#
_entry.id   8ff61d94e3372d3db2634d3a223a5240
#
_cell.length_a   1.000
_cell.length_b   1.000
_cell.length_c   1.000
_cell.angle_alpha   90.00
_cell.angle_beta   90.00
_cell.angle_gamma   90.00
#
_symmetry.space_group_name_H-M   'P 1'
#
loop_
_entity.id
_entity.type
_entity.pdbx_description
1 polymer ?
#
loop_
_entity_poly.entity_id
_entity_poly.type
_entity_poly.pdbx_seq_one_letter_code
_entity_poly.pdbx_strand_id
1 'polypeptide(L)'
;LALDPVATDGFANPGFLLVETDRSIADQVSLSMKQVDFAPFLDMGAPSQVVIGRGDILNIAIVSTSATGFVDFSEASISPISQTSIVPQEVQSDGRVNVPPLGRVPAAGLSVQAFENSLTRRLSEVLVEPSAIVDIADRRSSRVTLLGKVAAPGNYSINQTNMRLLDIVAAAGGMVDRAENLQLRLTRGNETRTVLMEEVLETPSLNVFVHPGDVVEIETPENRITVLGAVDSGLGENTVILDQPDPTLADVFGASGGLRNRVADRTGVFLYRDVPKPALASLGADTSAYLGDTVPTVFRFDMMDPETLFVAKNFSVTDGDLLYIATSFRDAVEAFTTFVPGPATYVQDATLPLD
;
A
#
# COMPACT_ATOMS: atom_id res chain seq x y z
N LEU A 1 -19.92 -19.35 -18.19
CA LEU A 1 -19.04 -18.21 -18.52
C LEU A 1 -18.13 -18.66 -19.67
N ALA A 2 -18.30 -18.15 -20.88
CA ALA A 2 -17.39 -18.40 -21.98
C ALA A 2 -16.36 -17.25 -21.99
N LEU A 3 -15.22 -17.49 -21.33
CA LEU A 3 -14.02 -16.69 -21.51
C LEU A 3 -13.25 -17.35 -22.66
N ASP A 4 -13.44 -16.84 -23.89
CA ASP A 4 -12.78 -17.40 -25.04
C ASP A 4 -11.44 -16.70 -25.29
N PRO A 5 -10.29 -17.43 -25.21
CA PRO A 5 -9.03 -16.88 -25.64
C PRO A 5 -9.08 -16.64 -27.16
N VAL A 6 -8.81 -15.41 -27.58
CA VAL A 6 -8.68 -15.10 -29.01
C VAL A 6 -7.34 -15.66 -29.47
N ALA A 7 -7.36 -16.83 -30.11
CA ALA A 7 -6.16 -17.46 -30.65
C ALA A 7 -5.71 -16.72 -31.93
N THR A 8 -4.45 -16.26 -31.95
CA THR A 8 -3.78 -15.84 -33.17
C THR A 8 -3.12 -17.06 -33.80
N ASP A 9 -3.55 -17.43 -35.00
CA ASP A 9 -2.96 -18.57 -35.73
C ASP A 9 -1.45 -18.38 -35.93
N GLY A 10 -0.67 -19.31 -35.37
CA GLY A 10 0.77 -19.42 -35.60
C GLY A 10 1.70 -18.95 -34.46
N PHE A 11 1.20 -18.40 -33.37
CA PHE A 11 1.98 -18.07 -32.18
C PHE A 11 1.51 -18.91 -30.98
N ALA A 12 2.46 -19.44 -30.21
CA ALA A 12 2.19 -20.27 -29.04
C ALA A 12 1.57 -19.50 -27.85
N ASN A 13 1.12 -18.24 -28.06
CA ASN A 13 0.54 -17.38 -27.02
C ASN A 13 -0.66 -16.60 -27.60
N PRO A 14 -1.88 -16.73 -27.06
CA PRO A 14 -3.00 -15.88 -27.44
C PRO A 14 -2.64 -14.42 -27.11
N GLY A 15 -2.92 -13.47 -28.04
CA GLY A 15 -2.51 -12.09 -27.88
C GLY A 15 -3.17 -11.37 -26.69
N PHE A 16 -4.43 -11.68 -26.38
CA PHE A 16 -5.21 -11.11 -25.29
C PHE A 16 -6.42 -11.99 -24.94
N LEU A 17 -7.02 -11.72 -23.78
CA LEU A 17 -8.28 -12.33 -23.34
C LEU A 17 -9.43 -11.37 -23.59
N LEU A 18 -10.49 -11.81 -24.27
CA LEU A 18 -11.72 -11.04 -24.44
C LEU A 18 -12.76 -11.47 -23.38
N VAL A 19 -13.29 -10.49 -22.66
CA VAL A 19 -14.29 -10.69 -21.60
C VAL A 19 -15.54 -9.89 -21.94
N GLU A 20 -16.66 -10.57 -22.15
CA GLU A 20 -17.98 -9.92 -22.21
C GLU A 20 -18.41 -9.57 -20.78
N THR A 21 -18.63 -8.28 -20.52
CA THR A 21 -18.90 -7.82 -19.17
C THR A 21 -20.38 -7.87 -18.84
N ASP A 22 -20.72 -8.70 -17.87
CA ASP A 22 -21.98 -8.67 -17.16
C ASP A 22 -21.78 -8.15 -15.71
N ARG A 23 -22.85 -8.03 -14.95
CA ARG A 23 -22.81 -7.53 -13.58
C ARG A 23 -21.96 -8.41 -12.65
N SER A 24 -22.01 -9.72 -12.82
CA SER A 24 -21.28 -10.66 -11.96
C SER A 24 -19.77 -10.58 -12.22
N ILE A 25 -19.37 -10.41 -13.47
CA ILE A 25 -17.97 -10.23 -13.87
C ILE A 25 -17.44 -8.89 -13.38
N ALA A 26 -18.20 -7.81 -13.50
CA ALA A 26 -17.80 -6.49 -13.02
C ALA A 26 -17.53 -6.49 -11.51
N ASP A 27 -18.45 -7.04 -10.73
CA ASP A 27 -18.32 -7.15 -9.27
C ASP A 27 -17.11 -8.03 -8.88
N GLN A 28 -16.89 -9.16 -9.56
CA GLN A 28 -15.78 -10.07 -9.29
C GLN A 28 -14.42 -9.47 -9.69
N VAL A 29 -14.32 -8.80 -10.84
CA VAL A 29 -13.09 -8.11 -11.26
C VAL A 29 -12.72 -7.04 -10.24
N SER A 30 -13.67 -6.18 -9.86
CA SER A 30 -13.44 -5.12 -8.89
C SER A 30 -12.99 -5.67 -7.53
N LEU A 31 -13.63 -6.72 -7.03
CA LEU A 31 -13.25 -7.37 -5.77
C LEU A 31 -11.88 -8.05 -5.84
N SER A 32 -11.59 -8.76 -6.93
CA SER A 32 -10.33 -9.49 -7.06
C SER A 32 -9.12 -8.57 -7.24
N MET A 33 -9.29 -7.45 -7.92
CA MET A 33 -8.24 -6.43 -8.06
C MET A 33 -7.89 -5.82 -6.70
N LYS A 34 -8.89 -5.53 -5.85
CA LYS A 34 -8.69 -4.98 -4.49
C LYS A 34 -7.97 -5.95 -3.55
N GLN A 35 -8.25 -7.26 -3.63
CA GLN A 35 -7.68 -8.26 -2.72
C GLN A 35 -6.21 -8.59 -2.98
N VAL A 36 -5.74 -8.47 -4.23
CA VAL A 36 -4.39 -8.89 -4.63
C VAL A 36 -3.31 -7.95 -4.07
N ASP A 37 -3.61 -6.68 -3.84
CA ASP A 37 -2.59 -5.68 -3.53
C ASP A 37 -2.08 -5.71 -2.08
N PHE A 38 -2.88 -6.18 -1.12
CA PHE A 38 -2.51 -6.11 0.31
C PHE A 38 -2.21 -7.47 0.97
N ALA A 39 -2.50 -8.58 0.30
CA ALA A 39 -2.30 -9.94 0.84
C ALA A 39 -0.88 -10.22 1.36
N PRO A 40 0.23 -9.79 0.70
CA PRO A 40 1.57 -10.03 1.20
C PRO A 40 1.89 -9.36 2.54
N PHE A 41 1.21 -8.25 2.90
CA PHE A 41 1.42 -7.60 4.18
C PHE A 41 0.67 -8.27 5.34
N LEU A 42 -0.41 -8.99 5.04
CA LEU A 42 -1.16 -9.76 6.05
C LEU A 42 -0.32 -10.90 6.63
N ASP A 43 0.57 -11.50 5.83
CA ASP A 43 1.44 -12.60 6.24
C ASP A 43 2.69 -12.14 7.03
N MET A 44 3.05 -10.85 6.98
CA MET A 44 4.19 -10.28 7.73
C MET A 44 3.86 -9.90 9.19
N GLY A 45 2.83 -10.49 9.76
CA GLY A 45 2.04 -10.02 10.89
C GLY A 45 2.64 -10.13 12.29
N ALA A 46 3.90 -10.48 12.51
CA ALA A 46 4.47 -10.44 13.85
C ALA A 46 4.85 -8.99 14.24
N PRO A 47 4.40 -8.49 15.40
CA PRO A 47 4.78 -7.17 15.86
C PRO A 47 6.29 -7.05 16.05
N SER A 48 6.87 -5.90 15.69
CA SER A 48 8.28 -5.61 15.90
C SER A 48 8.59 -5.64 17.40
N GLN A 49 9.66 -6.34 17.79
CA GLN A 49 10.14 -6.26 19.17
C GLN A 49 10.75 -4.88 19.43
N VAL A 50 10.34 -4.26 20.51
CA VAL A 50 10.90 -2.98 20.95
C VAL A 50 12.21 -3.23 21.67
N VAL A 51 13.31 -3.14 20.92
CA VAL A 51 14.69 -3.29 21.43
C VAL A 51 15.44 -1.97 21.28
N ILE A 52 16.50 -1.81 22.06
CA ILE A 52 17.46 -0.70 21.91
C ILE A 52 18.22 -0.90 20.61
N GLY A 53 18.27 0.12 19.78
CA GLY A 53 18.97 0.10 18.51
C GLY A 53 20.16 1.04 18.46
N ARG A 54 20.94 0.95 17.38
CA ARG A 54 22.07 1.87 17.14
C ARG A 54 21.51 3.27 16.80
N GLY A 55 22.13 4.30 17.39
CA GLY A 55 21.69 5.69 17.24
C GLY A 55 20.63 6.13 18.23
N ASP A 56 20.02 5.22 19.01
CA ASP A 56 19.08 5.59 20.07
C ASP A 56 19.79 6.39 21.15
N ILE A 57 19.10 7.34 21.77
CA ILE A 57 19.61 8.13 22.89
C ILE A 57 18.98 7.60 24.18
N LEU A 58 19.80 7.18 25.12
CA LEU A 58 19.38 6.61 26.39
C LEU A 58 19.63 7.60 27.52
N ASN A 59 18.63 7.79 28.39
CA ASN A 59 18.78 8.38 29.71
C ASN A 59 19.06 7.25 30.69
N ILE A 60 20.17 7.34 31.41
CA ILE A 60 20.59 6.31 32.39
C ILE A 60 20.72 6.97 33.73
N ALA A 61 19.99 6.46 34.71
CA ALA A 61 20.15 6.84 36.13
C ALA A 61 20.64 5.63 36.91
N ILE A 62 21.67 5.86 37.72
CA ILE A 62 22.23 4.84 38.62
C ILE A 62 21.90 5.27 40.05
N VAL A 63 21.25 4.39 40.79
CA VAL A 63 20.95 4.54 42.21
C VAL A 63 21.80 3.55 42.98
N SER A 64 22.52 3.99 44.01
CA SER A 64 23.29 3.12 44.87
C SER A 64 23.16 3.54 46.32
N THR A 65 23.19 2.59 47.22
CA THR A 65 23.32 2.85 48.68
C THR A 65 24.79 3.06 49.00
N SER A 66 25.16 4.30 49.40
CA SER A 66 26.52 4.57 49.86
C SER A 66 26.73 3.97 51.25
N ALA A 67 27.56 2.94 51.34
CA ALA A 67 28.00 2.41 52.63
C ALA A 67 28.97 3.37 53.39
N THR A 68 29.52 4.37 52.70
CA THR A 68 30.30 5.49 53.24
C THR A 68 29.62 6.78 52.82
N GLY A 69 28.74 7.29 53.69
CA GLY A 69 28.24 8.63 53.55
C GLY A 69 29.40 9.59 53.42
N PHE A 70 29.53 10.29 52.31
CA PHE A 70 30.25 11.55 52.30
C PHE A 70 29.44 12.47 53.21
N VAL A 71 29.95 12.65 54.42
CA VAL A 71 29.38 13.60 55.36
C VAL A 71 29.80 14.96 54.87
N ASP A 72 28.96 15.60 54.08
CA ASP A 72 29.05 17.04 53.85
C ASP A 72 28.61 17.71 55.16
N PHE A 73 29.54 18.23 55.93
CA PHE A 73 29.30 18.88 57.20
C PHE A 73 28.57 20.21 57.09
N SER A 74 28.12 20.63 55.89
CA SER A 74 27.45 21.90 55.68
C SER A 74 25.92 21.86 55.80
N GLU A 75 25.26 20.69 55.69
CA GLU A 75 23.82 20.55 55.95
C GLU A 75 23.50 19.13 56.46
N ALA A 76 22.83 19.04 57.59
CA ALA A 76 22.47 17.80 58.29
C ALA A 76 21.35 17.01 57.56
N SER A 77 21.67 16.46 56.42
CA SER A 77 20.80 15.50 55.71
C SER A 77 21.62 14.27 55.33
N ILE A 78 21.54 13.24 56.17
CA ILE A 78 22.05 11.91 55.85
C ILE A 78 21.07 11.30 54.84
N SER A 79 21.30 11.46 53.55
CA SER A 79 20.62 10.67 52.54
C SER A 79 21.48 9.45 52.22
N PRO A 80 21.09 8.26 52.64
CA PRO A 80 21.86 7.03 52.38
C PRO A 80 21.77 6.59 50.89
N ILE A 81 21.03 7.30 50.09
CA ILE A 81 20.78 6.99 48.70
C ILE A 81 21.40 8.08 47.84
N SER A 82 22.39 7.75 47.02
CA SER A 82 22.91 8.63 45.98
C SER A 82 22.37 8.22 44.63
N GLN A 83 21.73 9.17 43.95
CA GLN A 83 21.30 9.02 42.57
C GLN A 83 22.22 9.82 41.68
N THR A 84 22.85 9.14 40.71
CA THR A 84 23.67 9.77 39.69
C THR A 84 22.93 9.63 38.36
N SER A 85 22.51 10.76 37.77
CA SER A 85 22.01 10.79 36.40
C SER A 85 23.19 10.99 35.46
N ILE A 86 23.26 10.13 34.44
CA ILE A 86 24.28 10.24 33.40
C ILE A 86 23.67 11.09 32.27
N VAL A 87 24.47 12.01 31.72
CA VAL A 87 24.07 12.78 30.51
C VAL A 87 23.58 11.82 29.42
N PRO A 88 22.53 12.16 28.69
CA PRO A 88 21.99 11.30 27.62
C PRO A 88 23.09 10.72 26.73
N GLN A 89 23.10 9.42 26.56
CA GLN A 89 24.13 8.67 25.85
C GLN A 89 23.58 8.07 24.56
N GLU A 90 24.26 8.30 23.45
CA GLU A 90 23.92 7.67 22.15
C GLU A 90 24.49 6.24 22.09
N VAL A 91 23.69 5.29 21.65
CA VAL A 91 24.13 3.94 21.31
C VAL A 91 24.95 4.01 20.02
N GLN A 92 26.26 3.81 20.13
CA GLN A 92 27.21 3.96 19.04
C GLN A 92 27.00 2.94 17.91
N SER A 93 27.65 3.15 16.77
CA SER A 93 27.56 2.26 15.61
C SER A 93 27.99 0.80 15.88
N ASP A 94 28.83 0.58 16.92
CA ASP A 94 29.19 -0.77 17.40
C ASP A 94 28.17 -1.40 18.34
N GLY A 95 27.02 -0.72 18.59
CA GLY A 95 25.95 -1.18 19.46
C GLY A 95 26.22 -1.02 20.95
N ARG A 96 27.22 -0.23 21.33
CA ARG A 96 27.58 0.01 22.72
C ARG A 96 27.25 1.43 23.16
N VAL A 97 27.00 1.58 24.46
CA VAL A 97 26.80 2.87 25.11
C VAL A 97 27.86 3.07 26.21
N ASN A 98 28.28 4.32 26.43
CA ASN A 98 29.24 4.63 27.48
C ASN A 98 28.53 4.88 28.83
N VAL A 99 28.85 4.05 29.82
CA VAL A 99 28.21 4.10 31.13
C VAL A 99 29.31 4.18 32.21
N PRO A 100 29.68 5.36 32.71
CA PRO A 100 30.63 5.45 33.83
C PRO A 100 30.03 4.76 35.09
N PRO A 101 30.82 4.04 35.88
CA PRO A 101 32.25 3.74 35.72
C PRO A 101 32.58 2.50 34.87
N LEU A 102 31.57 1.83 34.27
CA LEU A 102 31.74 0.56 33.54
C LEU A 102 32.41 0.71 32.19
N GLY A 103 32.45 1.95 31.62
CA GLY A 103 32.91 2.19 30.27
C GLY A 103 31.89 1.78 29.22
N ARG A 104 32.32 1.15 28.13
CA ARG A 104 31.48 0.81 26.96
C ARG A 104 30.76 -0.52 27.20
N VAL A 105 29.44 -0.47 27.33
CA VAL A 105 28.55 -1.61 27.59
C VAL A 105 27.69 -1.91 26.38
N PRO A 106 27.52 -3.17 25.93
CA PRO A 106 26.63 -3.53 24.83
C PRO A 106 25.17 -3.28 25.24
N ALA A 107 24.43 -2.57 24.36
CA ALA A 107 23.04 -2.19 24.56
C ALA A 107 22.14 -2.61 23.38
N ALA A 108 22.65 -2.50 22.14
CA ALA A 108 21.86 -2.81 20.95
C ALA A 108 21.38 -4.27 20.92
N GLY A 109 20.10 -4.46 20.53
CA GLY A 109 19.45 -5.77 20.48
C GLY A 109 18.84 -6.23 21.80
N LEU A 110 19.04 -5.49 22.90
CA LEU A 110 18.42 -5.79 24.20
C LEU A 110 17.14 -4.99 24.36
N SER A 111 16.16 -5.56 25.10
CA SER A 111 15.06 -4.75 25.64
C SER A 111 15.60 -3.82 26.73
N VAL A 112 14.88 -2.73 27.03
CA VAL A 112 15.24 -1.80 28.11
C VAL A 112 15.46 -2.58 29.42
N GLN A 113 14.52 -3.45 29.76
CA GLN A 113 14.60 -4.27 30.98
C GLN A 113 15.81 -5.22 30.99
N ALA A 114 16.14 -5.85 29.87
CA ALA A 114 17.30 -6.72 29.75
C ALA A 114 18.62 -5.92 29.91
N PHE A 115 18.64 -4.70 29.39
CA PHE A 115 19.78 -3.80 29.52
C PHE A 115 19.95 -3.31 30.98
N GLU A 116 18.87 -2.87 31.65
CA GLU A 116 18.87 -2.51 33.08
C GLU A 116 19.42 -3.65 33.96
N ASN A 117 18.91 -4.86 33.74
CA ASN A 117 19.40 -6.04 34.47
C ASN A 117 20.89 -6.32 34.20
N SER A 118 21.36 -6.11 33.00
CA SER A 118 22.77 -6.25 32.61
C SER A 118 23.65 -5.19 33.28
N LEU A 119 23.17 -3.93 33.32
CA LEU A 119 23.86 -2.84 33.98
C LEU A 119 23.95 -3.07 35.49
N THR A 120 22.83 -3.38 36.15
CA THR A 120 22.75 -3.61 37.57
C THR A 120 23.72 -4.72 38.01
N ARG A 121 23.77 -5.83 37.28
CA ARG A 121 24.71 -6.93 37.57
C ARG A 121 26.19 -6.53 37.45
N ARG A 122 26.53 -5.72 36.43
CA ARG A 122 27.90 -5.22 36.22
C ARG A 122 28.28 -4.16 37.26
N LEU A 123 27.32 -3.31 37.61
CA LEU A 123 27.53 -2.27 38.64
C LEU A 123 27.72 -2.86 40.02
N SER A 124 27.13 -4.02 40.36
CA SER A 124 27.30 -4.69 41.64
C SER A 124 28.74 -5.19 41.92
N GLU A 125 29.60 -5.21 40.90
CA GLU A 125 31.03 -5.49 41.06
C GLU A 125 31.81 -4.28 41.62
N VAL A 126 31.26 -3.05 41.46
CA VAL A 126 31.96 -1.79 41.83
C VAL A 126 31.17 -0.88 42.77
N LEU A 127 29.87 -1.11 42.94
CA LEU A 127 28.97 -0.33 43.78
C LEU A 127 28.22 -1.23 44.76
N VAL A 128 27.76 -0.66 45.88
CA VAL A 128 26.96 -1.36 46.89
C VAL A 128 25.46 -1.19 46.53
N GLU A 129 24.79 -2.31 46.36
CA GLU A 129 23.35 -2.37 46.04
C GLU A 129 22.91 -1.41 44.91
N PRO A 130 23.56 -1.45 43.73
CA PRO A 130 23.21 -0.56 42.66
C PRO A 130 21.90 -1.00 41.97
N SER A 131 21.17 -0.03 41.49
CA SER A 131 20.03 -0.21 40.56
C SER A 131 20.22 0.73 39.38
N ALA A 132 20.03 0.22 38.19
CA ALA A 132 20.04 1.03 36.97
C ALA A 132 18.60 1.21 36.43
N ILE A 133 18.26 2.44 36.10
CA ILE A 133 17.01 2.84 35.48
C ILE A 133 17.38 3.39 34.12
N VAL A 134 16.76 2.87 33.07
CA VAL A 134 17.04 3.28 31.69
C VAL A 134 15.74 3.67 31.00
N ASP A 135 15.77 4.84 30.39
CA ASP A 135 14.71 5.32 29.52
C ASP A 135 15.26 5.68 28.14
N ILE A 136 14.47 5.54 27.09
CA ILE A 136 14.87 5.93 25.73
C ILE A 136 14.39 7.36 25.48
N ALA A 137 15.31 8.31 25.57
CA ALA A 137 15.02 9.73 25.34
C ALA A 137 14.67 10.06 23.88
N ASP A 138 15.35 9.42 22.92
CA ASP A 138 15.07 9.54 21.50
C ASP A 138 15.31 8.20 20.78
N ARG A 139 14.25 7.65 20.21
CA ARG A 139 14.28 6.38 19.47
C ARG A 139 14.51 6.65 17.99
N ARG A 140 15.77 6.59 17.56
CA ARG A 140 16.18 6.85 16.17
C ARG A 140 16.26 5.59 15.33
N SER A 141 16.49 4.45 15.98
CA SER A 141 16.67 3.16 15.30
C SER A 141 15.38 2.53 14.82
N SER A 142 14.24 2.94 15.37
CA SER A 142 12.94 2.34 15.10
C SER A 142 11.91 3.42 14.78
N ARG A 143 11.90 3.82 13.51
CA ARG A 143 11.03 4.89 12.99
C ARG A 143 10.26 4.43 11.77
N VAL A 144 9.07 5.00 11.61
CA VAL A 144 8.24 4.96 10.41
C VAL A 144 8.19 6.36 9.82
N THR A 145 8.31 6.47 8.52
CA THR A 145 8.11 7.74 7.81
C THR A 145 6.66 7.82 7.35
N LEU A 146 5.94 8.87 7.75
CA LEU A 146 4.58 9.14 7.32
C LEU A 146 4.57 10.40 6.46
N LEU A 147 4.03 10.28 5.24
CA LEU A 147 3.98 11.33 4.23
C LEU A 147 2.55 11.59 3.76
N GLY A 148 2.37 12.69 3.05
CA GLY A 148 1.16 13.00 2.31
C GLY A 148 0.08 13.69 3.14
N LYS A 149 -1.18 13.31 2.96
CA LYS A 149 -2.37 13.99 3.48
C LYS A 149 -2.69 13.65 4.94
N VAL A 150 -1.75 13.96 5.83
CA VAL A 150 -1.90 13.89 7.29
C VAL A 150 -1.61 15.25 7.91
N ALA A 151 -2.10 15.51 9.12
CA ALA A 151 -1.95 16.82 9.77
C ALA A 151 -0.47 17.17 10.04
N ALA A 152 0.37 16.21 10.37
CA ALA A 152 1.80 16.40 10.62
C ALA A 152 2.64 15.28 9.95
N PRO A 153 3.01 15.42 8.65
CA PRO A 153 3.93 14.49 8.01
C PRO A 153 5.31 14.50 8.69
N GLY A 154 5.95 13.34 8.79
CA GLY A 154 7.27 13.25 9.43
C GLY A 154 7.69 11.84 9.82
N ASN A 155 8.73 11.76 10.64
CA ASN A 155 9.23 10.49 11.16
C ASN A 155 8.67 10.23 12.56
N TYR A 156 8.01 9.10 12.74
CA TYR A 156 7.39 8.68 13.99
C TYR A 156 8.11 7.49 14.58
N SER A 157 8.41 7.57 15.89
CA SER A 157 9.08 6.47 16.60
C SER A 157 8.09 5.37 16.96
N ILE A 158 8.47 4.12 16.72
CA ILE A 158 7.72 2.94 17.15
C ILE A 158 8.03 2.70 18.63
N ASN A 159 7.13 3.13 19.51
CA ASN A 159 7.32 3.07 20.97
C ASN A 159 6.68 1.84 21.62
N GLN A 160 5.81 1.13 20.89
CA GLN A 160 5.06 -0.02 21.37
C GLN A 160 5.25 -1.22 20.44
N THR A 161 5.27 -2.41 21.01
CA THR A 161 5.48 -3.66 20.26
C THR A 161 4.39 -3.95 19.23
N ASN A 162 3.17 -3.46 19.45
CA ASN A 162 1.99 -3.75 18.62
C ASN A 162 1.42 -2.49 17.95
N MET A 163 2.28 -1.53 17.61
CA MET A 163 1.88 -0.32 16.90
C MET A 163 1.46 -0.65 15.46
N ARG A 164 0.33 -0.10 15.04
CA ARG A 164 -0.29 -0.37 13.74
C ARG A 164 -0.35 0.89 12.88
N LEU A 165 -0.77 0.73 11.63
CA LEU A 165 -0.89 1.84 10.67
C LEU A 165 -1.75 3.00 11.20
N LEU A 166 -2.93 2.70 11.73
CA LEU A 166 -3.83 3.74 12.26
C LEU A 166 -3.27 4.44 13.50
N ASP A 167 -2.43 3.77 14.30
CA ASP A 167 -1.79 4.41 15.47
C ASP A 167 -0.80 5.49 15.02
N ILE A 168 -0.05 5.23 13.93
CA ILE A 168 0.86 6.22 13.34
C ILE A 168 0.09 7.39 12.74
N VAL A 169 -1.00 7.12 12.02
CA VAL A 169 -1.86 8.16 11.46
C VAL A 169 -2.46 9.03 12.58
N ALA A 170 -2.92 8.40 13.67
CA ALA A 170 -3.43 9.12 14.85
C ALA A 170 -2.35 9.95 15.53
N ALA A 171 -1.11 9.42 15.66
CA ALA A 171 0.02 10.15 16.22
C ALA A 171 0.40 11.38 15.39
N ALA A 172 0.12 11.36 14.07
CA ALA A 172 0.31 12.48 13.16
C ALA A 172 -0.86 13.50 13.16
N GLY A 173 -1.82 13.35 14.06
CA GLY A 173 -2.97 14.22 14.16
C GLY A 173 -4.14 13.87 13.24
N GLY A 174 -4.09 12.70 12.60
CA GLY A 174 -5.11 12.20 11.69
C GLY A 174 -4.94 12.64 10.24
N MET A 175 -5.87 12.24 9.41
CA MET A 175 -5.96 12.62 7.99
C MET A 175 -6.51 14.04 7.84
N VAL A 176 -6.10 14.74 6.77
CA VAL A 176 -6.59 16.10 6.45
C VAL A 176 -7.74 16.10 5.45
N ASP A 177 -8.08 14.93 4.90
CA ASP A 177 -9.19 14.73 3.96
C ASP A 177 -10.03 13.54 4.42
N ARG A 178 -11.17 13.28 3.73
CA ARG A 178 -12.06 12.16 4.03
C ARG A 178 -11.41 10.84 3.61
N ALA A 179 -11.61 9.79 4.38
CA ALA A 179 -11.04 8.47 4.09
C ALA A 179 -11.45 7.92 2.73
N GLU A 180 -12.68 8.21 2.29
CA GLU A 180 -13.23 7.80 1.00
C GLU A 180 -12.47 8.39 -0.21
N ASN A 181 -11.71 9.49 -0.01
CA ASN A 181 -10.91 10.15 -1.05
C ASN A 181 -9.43 9.80 -0.99
N LEU A 182 -9.05 8.92 -0.07
CA LEU A 182 -7.64 8.66 0.22
C LEU A 182 -7.28 7.20 0.00
N GLN A 183 -6.08 6.99 -0.48
CA GLN A 183 -5.41 5.70 -0.45
C GLN A 183 -4.18 5.75 0.44
N LEU A 184 -3.87 4.62 1.06
CA LEU A 184 -2.68 4.39 1.83
C LEU A 184 -1.72 3.54 1.00
N ARG A 185 -0.50 4.04 0.79
CA ARG A 185 0.60 3.31 0.19
C ARG A 185 1.60 2.96 1.28
N LEU A 186 1.84 1.67 1.48
CA LEU A 186 2.85 1.16 2.40
C LEU A 186 4.03 0.59 1.61
N THR A 187 5.22 1.14 1.85
CA THR A 187 6.47 0.60 1.32
C THR A 187 7.27 -0.02 2.45
N ARG A 188 7.55 -1.33 2.34
CA ARG A 188 8.35 -2.12 3.27
C ARG A 188 9.48 -2.82 2.52
N GLY A 189 10.71 -2.43 2.78
CA GLY A 189 11.87 -2.92 2.01
C GLY A 189 11.74 -2.56 0.53
N ASN A 190 11.60 -3.55 -0.33
CA ASN A 190 11.44 -3.36 -1.78
C ASN A 190 9.98 -3.56 -2.26
N GLU A 191 9.07 -3.82 -1.35
CA GLU A 191 7.67 -4.05 -1.68
C GLU A 191 6.84 -2.81 -1.38
N THR A 192 5.98 -2.43 -2.33
CA THR A 192 5.00 -1.36 -2.18
C THR A 192 3.62 -1.93 -2.42
N ARG A 193 2.69 -1.58 -1.54
CA ARG A 193 1.29 -1.97 -1.62
C ARG A 193 0.40 -0.77 -1.33
N THR A 194 -0.74 -0.75 -2.00
CA THR A 194 -1.73 0.33 -1.89
C THR A 194 -3.07 -0.25 -1.45
N VAL A 195 -3.78 0.46 -0.60
CA VAL A 195 -5.12 0.09 -0.14
C VAL A 195 -5.96 1.35 0.06
N LEU A 196 -7.27 1.24 -0.13
CA LEU A 196 -8.18 2.34 0.16
C LEU A 196 -8.20 2.62 1.67
N MET A 197 -8.15 3.89 2.04
CA MET A 197 -8.13 4.27 3.45
C MET A 197 -9.44 3.89 4.17
N GLU A 198 -10.56 3.94 3.46
CA GLU A 198 -11.85 3.48 3.96
C GLU A 198 -11.82 1.98 4.32
N GLU A 199 -11.21 1.14 3.48
CA GLU A 199 -11.06 -0.30 3.73
C GLU A 199 -10.19 -0.59 4.97
N VAL A 200 -9.13 0.21 5.19
CA VAL A 200 -8.28 0.08 6.39
C VAL A 200 -9.07 0.40 7.66
N LEU A 201 -10.03 1.34 7.59
CA LEU A 201 -10.90 1.68 8.72
C LEU A 201 -11.97 0.62 8.98
N GLU A 202 -12.53 0.03 7.94
CA GLU A 202 -13.63 -0.94 8.04
C GLU A 202 -13.16 -2.37 8.29
N THR A 203 -11.96 -2.72 7.80
CA THR A 203 -11.42 -4.08 7.88
C THR A 203 -10.23 -4.16 8.84
N PRO A 204 -10.41 -4.66 10.08
CA PRO A 204 -9.34 -4.68 11.09
C PRO A 204 -8.06 -5.42 10.69
N SER A 205 -8.15 -6.42 9.79
CA SER A 205 -6.99 -7.16 9.29
C SER A 205 -6.08 -6.32 8.40
N LEU A 206 -6.58 -5.28 7.74
CA LEU A 206 -5.81 -4.35 6.92
C LEU A 206 -5.03 -3.32 7.76
N ASN A 207 -5.41 -3.12 9.02
CA ASN A 207 -4.64 -2.31 9.95
C ASN A 207 -3.43 -3.09 10.47
N VAL A 208 -2.43 -3.31 9.60
CA VAL A 208 -1.24 -4.14 9.88
C VAL A 208 -0.26 -3.46 10.84
N PHE A 209 0.64 -4.26 11.43
CA PHE A 209 1.72 -3.74 12.27
C PHE A 209 2.74 -2.99 11.44
N VAL A 210 3.23 -1.86 11.98
CA VAL A 210 4.33 -1.10 11.38
C VAL A 210 5.67 -1.63 11.83
N HIS A 211 6.66 -1.53 10.94
CA HIS A 211 8.03 -1.97 11.20
C HIS A 211 9.03 -0.82 11.00
N PRO A 212 10.19 -0.89 11.66
CA PRO A 212 11.25 0.09 11.43
C PRO A 212 11.65 0.17 9.95
N GLY A 213 11.66 1.38 9.42
CA GLY A 213 11.99 1.64 8.02
C GLY A 213 10.80 1.61 7.07
N ASP A 214 9.59 1.35 7.55
CA ASP A 214 8.39 1.50 6.73
C ASP A 214 8.20 2.95 6.29
N VAL A 215 7.74 3.12 5.06
CA VAL A 215 7.26 4.40 4.54
C VAL A 215 5.76 4.26 4.27
N VAL A 216 4.98 5.06 4.96
CA VAL A 216 3.53 5.14 4.81
C VAL A 216 3.21 6.46 4.15
N GLU A 217 2.53 6.43 3.03
CA GLU A 217 2.09 7.61 2.30
C GLU A 217 0.58 7.61 2.17
N ILE A 218 -0.06 8.72 2.55
CA ILE A 218 -1.50 8.92 2.41
C ILE A 218 -1.73 9.98 1.35
N GLU A 219 -2.37 9.61 0.25
CA GLU A 219 -2.54 10.48 -0.91
C GLU A 219 -3.93 10.34 -1.51
N THR A 220 -4.35 11.33 -2.30
CA THR A 220 -5.47 11.17 -3.23
C THR A 220 -4.89 10.58 -4.51
N PRO A 221 -5.35 9.41 -4.96
CA PRO A 221 -4.85 8.82 -6.19
C PRO A 221 -5.30 9.63 -7.41
N GLU A 222 -4.44 9.73 -8.40
CA GLU A 222 -4.75 10.25 -9.72
C GLU A 222 -4.85 9.06 -10.70
N ASN A 223 -6.03 8.75 -11.17
CA ASN A 223 -6.24 7.71 -12.17
C ASN A 223 -6.30 8.36 -13.55
N ARG A 224 -5.34 8.02 -14.41
CA ARG A 224 -5.24 8.51 -15.80
C ARG A 224 -5.74 7.47 -16.75
N ILE A 225 -6.89 7.73 -17.35
CA ILE A 225 -7.53 6.85 -18.31
C ILE A 225 -7.41 7.48 -19.71
N THR A 226 -6.84 6.74 -20.64
CA THR A 226 -6.79 7.17 -22.04
C THR A 226 -8.11 6.82 -22.72
N VAL A 227 -8.81 7.81 -23.26
CA VAL A 227 -10.08 7.61 -23.96
C VAL A 227 -9.91 7.91 -25.44
N LEU A 228 -10.24 6.94 -26.29
CA LEU A 228 -10.11 7.02 -27.75
C LEU A 228 -11.44 6.75 -28.43
N GLY A 229 -11.57 7.26 -29.66
CA GLY A 229 -12.72 6.99 -30.54
C GLY A 229 -13.85 8.01 -30.44
N ALA A 230 -15.10 7.54 -30.44
CA ALA A 230 -16.29 8.39 -30.56
C ALA A 230 -16.76 8.95 -29.20
N VAL A 231 -15.93 9.80 -28.59
CA VAL A 231 -16.27 10.56 -27.36
C VAL A 231 -16.60 12.02 -27.71
N ASP A 232 -17.39 12.66 -26.86
CA ASP A 232 -17.74 14.09 -27.01
C ASP A 232 -16.89 14.96 -26.07
N SER A 233 -15.59 14.67 -26.01
CA SER A 233 -14.64 15.44 -25.19
C SER A 233 -14.43 16.83 -25.81
N GLY A 234 -15.06 17.86 -25.27
CA GLY A 234 -14.92 19.24 -25.73
C GLY A 234 -13.53 19.86 -25.61
N LEU A 235 -12.52 19.12 -25.14
CA LEU A 235 -11.19 19.63 -24.80
C LEU A 235 -10.05 19.08 -25.67
N GLY A 236 -10.29 18.19 -26.62
CA GLY A 236 -9.25 17.67 -27.53
C GLY A 236 -8.15 16.84 -26.84
N GLU A 237 -8.21 16.62 -25.53
CA GLU A 237 -7.33 15.73 -24.78
C GLU A 237 -8.00 14.36 -24.63
N ASN A 238 -7.29 13.32 -25.07
CA ASN A 238 -7.78 11.95 -25.01
C ASN A 238 -7.50 11.30 -23.63
N THR A 239 -7.01 12.06 -22.65
CA THR A 239 -6.71 11.56 -21.32
C THR A 239 -7.66 12.20 -20.31
N VAL A 240 -8.37 11.36 -19.57
CA VAL A 240 -9.22 11.74 -18.44
C VAL A 240 -8.44 11.48 -17.15
N ILE A 241 -8.39 12.46 -16.26
CA ILE A 241 -7.80 12.33 -14.91
C ILE A 241 -8.95 12.33 -13.91
N LEU A 242 -9.00 11.30 -13.06
CA LEU A 242 -10.00 11.16 -12.01
C LEU A 242 -9.28 11.11 -10.65
N ASP A 243 -9.52 12.15 -9.84
CA ASP A 243 -8.90 12.34 -8.53
C ASP A 243 -9.75 11.66 -7.44
N GLN A 244 -9.96 10.38 -7.59
CA GLN A 244 -10.69 9.55 -6.61
C GLN A 244 -10.11 8.13 -6.56
N PRO A 245 -10.17 7.46 -5.39
CA PRO A 245 -9.49 6.18 -5.19
C PRO A 245 -10.04 5.03 -6.02
N ASP A 246 -11.33 5.01 -6.27
CA ASP A 246 -12.03 3.91 -6.95
C ASP A 246 -12.98 4.46 -8.02
N PRO A 247 -12.42 5.08 -9.10
CA PRO A 247 -13.25 5.60 -10.17
C PRO A 247 -13.93 4.48 -10.95
N THR A 248 -15.11 4.76 -11.46
CA THR A 248 -15.90 3.82 -12.24
C THR A 248 -15.88 4.16 -13.74
N LEU A 249 -16.26 3.19 -14.56
CA LEU A 249 -16.42 3.44 -15.99
C LEU A 249 -17.48 4.54 -16.25
N ALA A 250 -18.49 4.66 -15.40
CA ALA A 250 -19.48 5.74 -15.51
C ALA A 250 -18.85 7.12 -15.25
N ASP A 251 -17.87 7.21 -14.32
CA ASP A 251 -17.14 8.47 -14.06
C ASP A 251 -16.29 8.87 -15.28
N VAL A 252 -15.66 7.89 -15.95
CA VAL A 252 -14.92 8.14 -17.21
C VAL A 252 -15.85 8.68 -18.27
N PHE A 253 -17.04 8.09 -18.44
CA PHE A 253 -18.03 8.62 -19.39
C PHE A 253 -18.49 10.04 -19.01
N GLY A 254 -18.72 10.30 -17.73
CA GLY A 254 -19.09 11.63 -17.24
C GLY A 254 -18.02 12.67 -17.54
N ALA A 255 -16.76 12.36 -17.26
CA ALA A 255 -15.62 13.25 -17.46
C ALA A 255 -15.25 13.44 -18.95
N SER A 256 -15.45 12.41 -19.80
CA SER A 256 -15.19 12.47 -21.25
C SER A 256 -16.34 13.08 -22.07
N GLY A 257 -17.43 13.54 -21.45
CA GLY A 257 -18.61 14.09 -22.13
C GLY A 257 -19.57 13.02 -22.68
N GLY A 258 -19.32 11.76 -22.37
CA GLY A 258 -20.16 10.63 -22.80
C GLY A 258 -19.92 10.14 -24.22
N LEU A 259 -20.80 9.27 -24.68
CA LEU A 259 -20.78 8.72 -26.03
C LEU A 259 -21.26 9.77 -27.05
N ARG A 260 -20.49 10.01 -28.11
CA ARG A 260 -20.85 10.98 -29.12
C ARG A 260 -22.11 10.54 -29.86
N ASN A 261 -23.20 11.31 -29.73
CA ASN A 261 -24.47 11.01 -30.36
C ASN A 261 -24.35 10.86 -31.86
N ARG A 262 -24.98 9.81 -32.44
CA ARG A 262 -25.04 9.48 -33.87
C ARG A 262 -23.71 9.04 -34.52
N VAL A 263 -22.62 8.97 -33.77
CA VAL A 263 -21.30 8.55 -34.28
C VAL A 263 -20.81 7.32 -33.54
N ALA A 264 -21.03 7.25 -32.23
CA ALA A 264 -20.59 6.12 -31.40
C ALA A 264 -21.42 4.86 -31.65
N ASP A 265 -20.75 3.75 -31.88
CA ASP A 265 -21.36 2.42 -31.83
C ASP A 265 -21.49 2.03 -30.35
N ARG A 266 -22.72 1.97 -29.87
CA ARG A 266 -23.04 1.66 -28.48
C ARG A 266 -22.74 0.21 -28.08
N THR A 267 -22.59 -0.70 -29.07
CA THR A 267 -22.20 -2.10 -28.83
C THR A 267 -20.69 -2.32 -28.82
N GLY A 268 -19.92 -1.28 -29.21
CA GLY A 268 -18.48 -1.30 -29.40
C GLY A 268 -17.74 -0.43 -28.36
N VAL A 269 -17.96 -0.63 -27.09
CA VAL A 269 -17.19 0.00 -26.02
C VAL A 269 -16.24 -1.04 -25.44
N PHE A 270 -14.93 -0.74 -25.47
CA PHE A 270 -13.86 -1.65 -25.07
C PHE A 270 -12.93 -1.00 -24.08
N LEU A 271 -12.60 -1.71 -22.98
CA LEU A 271 -11.59 -1.29 -22.03
C LEU A 271 -10.43 -2.29 -22.07
N TYR A 272 -9.24 -1.77 -22.32
CA TYR A 272 -7.99 -2.52 -22.38
C TYR A 272 -7.22 -2.35 -21.08
N ARG A 273 -6.82 -3.48 -20.49
CA ARG A 273 -6.10 -3.54 -19.20
C ARG A 273 -5.21 -4.76 -19.12
N ASP A 274 -4.04 -4.61 -18.48
CA ASP A 274 -3.22 -5.74 -18.06
C ASP A 274 -3.70 -6.25 -16.69
N VAL A 275 -4.40 -7.40 -16.68
CA VAL A 275 -5.01 -7.95 -15.47
C VAL A 275 -4.08 -8.98 -14.83
N PRO A 276 -3.83 -8.92 -13.50
CA PRO A 276 -3.07 -9.94 -12.79
C PRO A 276 -3.68 -11.33 -12.92
N LYS A 277 -2.86 -12.35 -13.18
CA LYS A 277 -3.31 -13.75 -13.32
C LYS A 277 -4.17 -14.26 -12.16
N PRO A 278 -3.86 -13.96 -10.88
CA PRO A 278 -4.70 -14.39 -9.76
C PRO A 278 -6.12 -13.84 -9.84
N ALA A 279 -6.30 -12.59 -10.31
CA ALA A 279 -7.61 -11.99 -10.48
C ALA A 279 -8.42 -12.69 -11.57
N LEU A 280 -7.80 -13.05 -12.70
CA LEU A 280 -8.45 -13.83 -13.77
C LEU A 280 -8.75 -15.27 -13.37
N ALA A 281 -7.90 -15.89 -12.56
CA ALA A 281 -8.15 -17.23 -12.04
C ALA A 281 -9.42 -17.29 -11.17
N SER A 282 -9.71 -16.24 -10.41
CA SER A 282 -10.96 -16.14 -9.62
C SER A 282 -12.21 -16.08 -10.50
N LEU A 283 -12.07 -15.59 -11.75
CA LEU A 283 -13.12 -15.58 -12.78
C LEU A 283 -13.24 -16.92 -13.54
N GLY A 284 -12.38 -17.89 -13.24
CA GLY A 284 -12.33 -19.17 -13.93
C GLY A 284 -11.64 -19.14 -15.30
N ALA A 285 -10.87 -18.07 -15.60
CA ALA A 285 -10.13 -17.98 -16.85
C ALA A 285 -8.88 -18.87 -16.83
N ASP A 286 -8.60 -19.56 -17.93
CA ASP A 286 -7.33 -20.26 -18.12
C ASP A 286 -6.25 -19.28 -18.60
N THR A 287 -5.31 -18.99 -17.70
CA THR A 287 -4.20 -18.07 -17.97
C THR A 287 -2.88 -18.78 -18.26
N SER A 288 -2.89 -20.11 -18.39
CA SER A 288 -1.68 -20.95 -18.56
C SER A 288 -0.92 -20.65 -19.85
N ALA A 289 -1.62 -20.20 -20.89
CA ALA A 289 -1.02 -19.88 -22.19
C ALA A 289 -0.29 -18.52 -22.22
N TYR A 290 -0.47 -17.67 -21.21
CA TYR A 290 0.15 -16.34 -21.16
C TYR A 290 1.45 -16.36 -20.38
N LEU A 291 2.47 -15.64 -20.87
CA LEU A 291 3.75 -15.46 -20.19
C LEU A 291 3.68 -14.22 -19.29
N GLY A 292 4.38 -14.26 -18.13
CA GLY A 292 4.38 -13.14 -17.17
C GLY A 292 3.30 -13.25 -16.10
N ASP A 293 3.18 -12.21 -15.26
CA ASP A 293 2.29 -12.17 -14.10
C ASP A 293 0.92 -11.52 -14.42
N THR A 294 0.84 -10.81 -15.55
CA THR A 294 -0.38 -10.18 -16.06
C THR A 294 -0.79 -10.77 -17.40
N VAL A 295 -2.05 -10.57 -17.76
CA VAL A 295 -2.65 -10.98 -19.05
C VAL A 295 -3.30 -9.76 -19.69
N PRO A 296 -2.92 -9.38 -20.92
CA PRO A 296 -3.65 -8.37 -21.68
C PRO A 296 -5.10 -8.79 -21.84
N THR A 297 -6.01 -7.98 -21.31
CA THR A 297 -7.44 -8.29 -21.25
C THR A 297 -8.23 -7.15 -21.82
N VAL A 298 -9.24 -7.48 -22.62
CA VAL A 298 -10.18 -6.54 -23.22
C VAL A 298 -11.56 -6.82 -22.66
N PHE A 299 -12.13 -5.86 -21.97
CA PHE A 299 -13.50 -5.91 -21.49
C PHE A 299 -14.43 -5.22 -22.49
N ARG A 300 -15.45 -5.92 -22.94
CA ARG A 300 -16.45 -5.38 -23.84
C ARG A 300 -17.74 -5.04 -23.11
N PHE A 301 -18.28 -3.86 -23.39
CA PHE A 301 -19.53 -3.34 -22.84
C PHE A 301 -20.53 -3.06 -23.94
N ASP A 302 -21.71 -3.67 -23.89
CA ASP A 302 -22.81 -3.38 -24.80
C ASP A 302 -23.74 -2.34 -24.14
N MET A 303 -23.55 -1.07 -24.50
CA MET A 303 -24.33 0.05 -23.97
C MET A 303 -25.77 0.12 -24.53
N MET A 304 -26.17 -0.81 -25.43
CA MET A 304 -27.55 -0.97 -25.86
C MET A 304 -28.35 -1.76 -24.81
N ASP A 305 -27.68 -2.58 -24.02
CA ASP A 305 -28.31 -3.28 -22.88
C ASP A 305 -28.46 -2.31 -21.69
N PRO A 306 -29.67 -2.06 -21.19
CA PRO A 306 -29.87 -1.21 -20.03
C PRO A 306 -29.14 -1.70 -18.77
N GLU A 307 -28.84 -2.99 -18.62
CA GLU A 307 -28.09 -3.53 -17.49
C GLU A 307 -26.62 -3.07 -17.50
N THR A 308 -26.05 -2.82 -18.67
CA THR A 308 -24.67 -2.35 -18.81
C THR A 308 -24.43 -0.99 -18.13
N LEU A 309 -25.47 -0.15 -17.98
CA LEU A 309 -25.33 1.09 -17.22
C LEU A 309 -25.09 0.83 -15.73
N PHE A 310 -25.67 -0.23 -15.16
CA PHE A 310 -25.38 -0.65 -13.80
C PHE A 310 -24.00 -1.28 -13.69
N VAL A 311 -23.60 -2.03 -14.71
CA VAL A 311 -22.22 -2.55 -14.85
C VAL A 311 -21.23 -1.40 -14.85
N ALA A 312 -21.42 -0.40 -15.73
CA ALA A 312 -20.53 0.75 -15.83
C ALA A 312 -20.41 1.55 -14.53
N LYS A 313 -21.47 1.60 -13.73
CA LYS A 313 -21.47 2.26 -12.41
C LYS A 313 -20.64 1.50 -11.37
N ASN A 314 -20.52 0.18 -11.49
CA ASN A 314 -19.84 -0.68 -10.52
C ASN A 314 -18.46 -1.16 -11.01
N PHE A 315 -18.15 -1.02 -12.29
CA PHE A 315 -16.88 -1.46 -12.86
C PHE A 315 -15.80 -0.44 -12.56
N SER A 316 -14.88 -0.79 -11.65
CA SER A 316 -13.74 0.06 -11.27
C SER A 316 -12.74 0.18 -12.44
N VAL A 317 -12.33 1.40 -12.74
CA VAL A 317 -11.24 1.70 -13.68
C VAL A 317 -9.97 2.04 -12.89
N THR A 318 -8.82 1.77 -13.49
CA THR A 318 -7.52 1.94 -12.83
C THR A 318 -6.59 2.81 -13.67
N ASP A 319 -5.55 3.34 -13.04
CA ASP A 319 -4.51 4.11 -13.73
C ASP A 319 -3.90 3.29 -14.89
N GLY A 320 -3.77 3.92 -16.06
CA GLY A 320 -3.24 3.29 -17.25
C GLY A 320 -4.27 2.56 -18.13
N ASP A 321 -5.55 2.48 -17.74
CA ASP A 321 -6.59 1.91 -18.58
C ASP A 321 -6.75 2.69 -19.89
N LEU A 322 -7.09 1.97 -20.98
CA LEU A 322 -7.45 2.57 -22.24
C LEU A 322 -8.90 2.20 -22.60
N LEU A 323 -9.75 3.21 -22.67
CA LEU A 323 -11.14 3.08 -23.12
C LEU A 323 -11.25 3.44 -24.59
N TYR A 324 -11.70 2.51 -25.42
CA TYR A 324 -11.94 2.74 -26.84
C TYR A 324 -13.43 2.63 -27.16
N ILE A 325 -13.97 3.66 -27.83
CA ILE A 325 -15.36 3.71 -28.27
C ILE A 325 -15.39 3.70 -29.78
N ALA A 326 -15.90 2.63 -30.37
CA ALA A 326 -15.96 2.45 -31.80
C ALA A 326 -16.95 3.43 -32.47
N THR A 327 -16.70 3.78 -33.73
CA THR A 327 -17.64 4.56 -34.58
C THR A 327 -18.57 3.66 -35.36
N SER A 328 -18.17 2.42 -35.63
CA SER A 328 -18.97 1.37 -36.22
C SER A 328 -18.44 -0.01 -35.79
N PHE A 329 -19.25 -1.05 -35.91
CA PHE A 329 -18.81 -2.42 -35.67
C PHE A 329 -17.58 -2.80 -36.51
N ARG A 330 -17.51 -2.28 -37.74
CA ARG A 330 -16.39 -2.52 -38.66
C ARG A 330 -15.11 -1.84 -38.15
N ASP A 331 -15.21 -0.63 -37.62
CA ASP A 331 -14.06 0.10 -37.05
C ASP A 331 -13.58 -0.54 -35.73
N ALA A 332 -14.51 -1.09 -34.95
CA ALA A 332 -14.17 -1.89 -33.80
C ALA A 332 -13.29 -3.09 -34.15
N VAL A 333 -13.68 -3.81 -35.22
CA VAL A 333 -12.94 -4.96 -35.75
C VAL A 333 -11.59 -4.53 -36.34
N GLU A 334 -11.54 -3.42 -37.09
CA GLU A 334 -10.29 -2.88 -37.64
C GLU A 334 -9.31 -2.39 -36.59
N ALA A 335 -9.80 -1.77 -35.52
CA ALA A 335 -8.96 -1.40 -34.34
C ALA A 335 -8.32 -2.62 -33.68
N PHE A 336 -9.07 -3.72 -33.56
CA PHE A 336 -8.51 -5.00 -33.08
C PHE A 336 -7.37 -5.51 -33.96
N THR A 337 -7.47 -5.39 -35.28
CA THR A 337 -6.44 -5.88 -36.20
C THR A 337 -5.26 -4.95 -36.35
N THR A 338 -5.42 -3.66 -36.08
CA THR A 338 -4.37 -2.64 -36.27
C THR A 338 -3.45 -2.53 -35.04
N PHE A 339 -3.99 -2.73 -33.82
CA PHE A 339 -3.21 -2.67 -32.58
C PHE A 339 -2.51 -3.99 -32.23
N VAL A 340 -2.91 -5.12 -32.82
CA VAL A 340 -2.25 -6.41 -32.63
C VAL A 340 -1.42 -6.71 -33.88
N PRO A 341 -0.08 -6.70 -33.83
CA PRO A 341 0.75 -7.13 -34.96
C PRO A 341 0.70 -8.67 -35.10
N GLY A 342 -0.32 -9.15 -35.79
CA GLY A 342 -0.50 -10.57 -36.14
C GLY A 342 -1.82 -10.77 -36.90
N PRO A 343 -1.94 -11.77 -37.78
CA PRO A 343 -3.15 -12.02 -38.53
C PRO A 343 -4.27 -12.52 -37.58
N ALA A 344 -5.26 -11.70 -37.32
CA ALA A 344 -6.50 -12.10 -36.68
C ALA A 344 -7.32 -12.98 -37.66
N THR A 345 -7.49 -14.25 -37.30
CA THR A 345 -8.41 -15.13 -38.04
C THR A 345 -9.79 -15.02 -37.41
N TYR A 346 -10.72 -14.40 -38.14
CA TYR A 346 -12.14 -14.42 -37.76
C TYR A 346 -12.72 -15.80 -37.98
N VAL A 347 -13.32 -16.41 -37.00
CA VAL A 347 -14.31 -17.45 -37.21
C VAL A 347 -15.62 -16.74 -37.59
N GLN A 348 -15.88 -16.68 -38.87
CA GLN A 348 -17.17 -16.32 -39.42
C GLN A 348 -18.17 -17.47 -39.15
N ASP A 349 -18.94 -17.35 -38.08
CA ASP A 349 -20.16 -18.13 -37.96
C ASP A 349 -21.31 -17.21 -37.50
N ALA A 350 -21.74 -16.38 -38.43
CA ALA A 350 -23.04 -15.72 -38.37
C ALA A 350 -23.58 -15.61 -39.78
N THR A 351 -24.28 -16.64 -40.20
CA THR A 351 -25.23 -16.53 -41.30
C THR A 351 -26.33 -15.57 -40.88
N LEU A 352 -26.17 -14.30 -41.24
CA LEU A 352 -27.30 -13.36 -41.32
C LEU A 352 -27.95 -13.48 -42.67
N PRO A 353 -29.28 -13.69 -42.77
CA PRO A 353 -29.97 -13.60 -44.06
C PRO A 353 -29.95 -12.17 -44.57
N LEU A 354 -29.53 -12.02 -45.80
CA LEU A 354 -29.73 -10.82 -46.58
C LEU A 354 -31.22 -10.83 -47.01
N ASP A 355 -31.99 -9.89 -46.51
CA ASP A 355 -33.17 -9.31 -47.16
C ASP A 355 -33.20 -7.80 -46.92
#